data_7cd0b16f9463445db6f04563d2793c41
#
_entry.id   7cd0b16f9463445db6f04563d2793c41
#
_cell.length_a   1.000
_cell.length_b   1.000
_cell.length_c   1.000
_cell.angle_alpha   90.00
_cell.angle_beta   90.00
_cell.angle_gamma   90.00
#
_symmetry.space_group_name_H-M   'P 1'
#
loop_
_entity.id
_entity.type
_entity.pdbx_description
1 polymer ?
#
loop_
_entity_poly.entity_id
_entity_poly.type
_entity_poly.pdbx_seq_one_letter_code
_entity_poly.pdbx_strand_id
1 'polypeptide(L)'
;MSAAKDTKQFQYEIQEYQEDCIDNIVSIFDNLHQKEDFVEVLTAHKNKHKYNFPIQNTKNKNIDIMMETGTGKTFTFIKTIFELNKHYGYKKFIILVPSVPIREGTKTNLKDTKDYFKSVYANEREKEIETFVYEGGN
;
A
#
# COMPACT_ATOMS: atom_id res chain seq x y z
N MET A 1 -19.08 38.89 -6.12
CA MET A 1 -19.22 37.99 -4.95
C MET A 1 -18.75 36.59 -5.36
N SER A 2 -17.53 36.28 -5.00
CA SER A 2 -16.91 34.98 -5.29
C SER A 2 -17.33 34.02 -4.19
N ALA A 3 -18.08 32.97 -4.55
CA ALA A 3 -18.40 31.88 -3.64
C ALA A 3 -17.09 31.12 -3.33
N ALA A 4 -16.63 31.23 -2.10
CA ALA A 4 -15.57 30.39 -1.57
C ALA A 4 -16.06 28.93 -1.64
N LYS A 5 -15.42 28.12 -2.47
CA LYS A 5 -15.57 26.66 -2.42
C LYS A 5 -14.98 26.21 -1.08
N ASP A 6 -15.87 25.88 -0.16
CA ASP A 6 -15.54 25.11 1.04
C ASP A 6 -15.03 23.73 0.56
N THR A 7 -13.75 23.63 0.31
CA THR A 7 -13.05 22.38 0.18
C THR A 7 -12.98 21.77 1.56
N LYS A 8 -13.96 20.93 1.93
CA LYS A 8 -13.83 20.02 3.05
C LYS A 8 -12.58 19.17 2.79
N GLN A 9 -11.50 19.56 3.40
CA GLN A 9 -10.27 18.78 3.43
C GLN A 9 -10.58 17.57 4.31
N PHE A 10 -10.81 16.41 3.67
CA PHE A 10 -10.95 15.15 4.39
C PHE A 10 -9.65 14.89 5.13
N GLN A 11 -9.68 15.01 6.46
CA GLN A 11 -8.59 14.56 7.30
C GLN A 11 -8.69 13.03 7.40
N TYR A 12 -7.76 12.33 6.74
CA TYR A 12 -7.59 10.90 6.93
C TYR A 12 -6.80 10.67 8.21
N GLU A 13 -7.44 10.10 9.20
CA GLU A 13 -6.79 9.64 10.42
C GLU A 13 -6.34 8.21 10.23
N ILE A 14 -5.02 7.99 10.29
CA ILE A 14 -4.45 6.66 10.16
C ILE A 14 -4.61 5.95 11.50
N GLN A 15 -5.11 4.73 11.47
CA GLN A 15 -5.26 3.91 12.66
C GLN A 15 -3.96 3.12 12.93
N GLU A 16 -3.66 2.88 14.21
CA GLU A 16 -2.45 2.18 14.65
C GLU A 16 -2.24 0.84 13.92
N TYR A 17 -3.30 0.02 13.77
CA TYR A 17 -3.21 -1.25 13.06
C TYR A 17 -2.90 -1.12 11.56
N GLN A 18 -3.23 0.02 10.95
CA GLN A 18 -2.87 0.32 9.55
C GLN A 18 -1.39 0.68 9.45
N GLU A 19 -0.89 1.48 10.38
CA GLU A 19 0.55 1.80 10.47
C GLU A 19 1.36 0.55 10.73
N ASP A 20 0.98 -0.28 11.70
CA ASP A 20 1.62 -1.55 11.99
C ASP A 20 1.69 -2.47 10.76
N CYS A 21 0.59 -2.55 10.00
CA CYS A 21 0.55 -3.33 8.77
C CYS A 21 1.57 -2.82 7.74
N ILE A 22 1.62 -1.52 7.53
CA ILE A 22 2.52 -0.87 6.57
C ILE A 22 3.98 -1.06 6.99
N ASP A 23 4.29 -0.81 8.25
CA ASP A 23 5.64 -0.94 8.81
C ASP A 23 6.15 -2.37 8.74
N ASN A 24 5.29 -3.35 8.98
CA ASN A 24 5.61 -4.75 8.81
C ASN A 24 6.00 -5.08 7.36
N ILE A 25 5.25 -4.60 6.38
CA ILE A 25 5.56 -4.81 4.97
C ILE A 25 6.88 -4.13 4.61
N VAL A 26 7.05 -2.86 4.95
CA VAL A 26 8.26 -2.08 4.65
C VAL A 26 9.49 -2.75 5.25
N SER A 27 9.41 -3.22 6.50
CA SER A 27 10.54 -3.88 7.17
C SER A 27 10.93 -5.23 6.55
N ILE A 28 9.97 -5.96 5.94
CA ILE A 28 10.27 -7.17 5.18
C ILE A 28 11.08 -6.81 3.93
N PHE A 29 10.71 -5.75 3.21
CA PHE A 29 11.45 -5.28 2.04
C PHE A 29 12.87 -4.81 2.38
N ASP A 30 13.06 -4.17 3.53
CA ASP A 30 14.38 -3.73 4.01
C ASP A 30 15.33 -4.91 4.17
N ASN A 31 14.85 -6.00 4.75
CA ASN A 31 15.63 -7.22 4.90
C ASN A 31 15.84 -7.97 3.58
N LEU A 32 14.92 -7.86 2.61
CA LEU A 32 15.07 -8.47 1.28
C LEU A 32 16.21 -7.88 0.46
N HIS A 33 16.57 -6.63 0.68
CA HIS A 33 17.75 -6.02 0.06
C HIS A 33 19.06 -6.54 0.63
N GLN A 34 19.04 -7.10 1.84
CA GLN A 34 20.22 -7.62 2.52
C GLN A 34 20.36 -9.15 2.42
N LYS A 35 19.28 -9.87 2.18
CA LYS A 35 19.23 -11.33 2.12
C LYS A 35 18.51 -11.81 0.87
N GLU A 36 19.04 -12.82 0.23
CA GLU A 36 18.47 -13.41 -1.00
C GLU A 36 17.30 -14.36 -0.72
N ASP A 37 17.28 -15.00 0.45
CA ASP A 37 16.24 -15.99 0.80
C ASP A 37 15.04 -15.35 1.47
N PHE A 38 13.93 -15.33 0.74
CA PHE A 38 12.66 -14.75 1.21
C PHE A 38 12.07 -15.51 2.42
N VAL A 39 12.23 -16.83 2.47
CA VAL A 39 11.75 -17.64 3.59
C VAL A 39 12.52 -17.31 4.86
N GLU A 40 13.83 -17.11 4.75
CA GLU A 40 14.69 -16.69 5.87
C GLU A 40 14.27 -15.32 6.40
N VAL A 41 14.01 -14.36 5.50
CA VAL A 41 13.52 -13.02 5.88
C VAL A 41 12.19 -13.09 6.62
N LEU A 42 11.21 -13.83 6.09
CA LEU A 42 9.91 -13.99 6.74
C LEU A 42 10.02 -14.72 8.08
N THR A 43 10.89 -15.72 8.19
CA THR A 43 11.12 -16.46 9.43
C THR A 43 11.73 -15.54 10.50
N ALA A 44 12.71 -14.74 10.13
CA ALA A 44 13.33 -13.76 11.03
C ALA A 44 12.31 -12.70 11.48
N HIS A 45 11.50 -12.18 10.57
CA HIS A 45 10.44 -11.21 10.86
C HIS A 45 9.41 -11.81 11.83
N LYS A 46 8.89 -13.01 11.52
CA LYS A 46 7.95 -13.75 12.38
C LYS A 46 8.49 -13.92 13.79
N ASN A 47 9.74 -14.33 13.93
CA ASN A 47 10.36 -14.59 15.24
C ASN A 47 10.57 -13.28 16.01
N LYS A 48 11.03 -12.22 15.35
CA LYS A 48 11.24 -10.91 15.95
C LYS A 48 9.95 -10.35 16.57
N HIS A 49 8.84 -10.47 15.86
CA HIS A 49 7.54 -9.93 16.28
C HIS A 49 6.67 -10.94 17.04
N LYS A 50 7.15 -12.18 17.22
CA LYS A 50 6.41 -13.29 17.88
C LYS A 50 5.07 -13.59 17.20
N TYR A 51 4.99 -13.41 15.89
CA TYR A 51 3.78 -13.71 15.13
C TYR A 51 3.57 -15.21 14.97
N ASN A 52 2.32 -15.63 14.95
CA ASN A 52 1.93 -17.02 14.72
C ASN A 52 1.22 -17.18 13.37
N PHE A 53 1.99 -17.23 12.29
CA PHE A 53 1.48 -17.53 10.96
C PHE A 53 2.34 -18.62 10.30
N PRO A 54 1.77 -19.45 9.43
CA PRO A 54 2.55 -20.44 8.68
C PRO A 54 3.39 -19.74 7.61
N ILE A 55 4.64 -20.18 7.46
CA ILE A 55 5.48 -19.79 6.35
C ILE A 55 5.46 -20.92 5.34
N GLN A 56 4.93 -20.65 4.16
CA GLN A 56 4.95 -21.61 3.07
C GLN A 56 6.23 -21.42 2.25
N ASN A 57 6.93 -22.51 2.02
CA ASN A 57 8.09 -22.50 1.13
C ASN A 57 7.59 -22.46 -0.32
N THR A 58 7.31 -21.26 -0.81
CA THR A 58 6.90 -21.04 -2.19
C THR A 58 8.05 -20.42 -2.98
N LYS A 59 8.18 -20.80 -4.24
CA LYS A 59 9.12 -20.15 -5.18
C LYS A 59 8.78 -18.67 -5.43
N ASN A 60 7.59 -18.26 -5.04
CA ASN A 60 7.08 -16.91 -5.22
C ASN A 60 7.26 -16.10 -3.93
N LYS A 61 7.67 -14.86 -4.07
CA LYS A 61 7.79 -13.91 -2.97
C LYS A 61 6.42 -13.29 -2.67
N ASN A 62 5.56 -14.02 -1.98
CA ASN A 62 4.21 -13.57 -1.63
C ASN A 62 4.14 -13.17 -0.16
N ILE A 63 3.47 -12.05 0.10
CA ILE A 63 3.10 -11.59 1.44
C ILE A 63 1.58 -11.51 1.46
N ASP A 64 0.94 -12.34 2.28
CA ASP A 64 -0.50 -12.31 2.48
C ASP A 64 -0.83 -11.44 3.69
N ILE A 65 -1.75 -10.48 3.49
CA ILE A 65 -2.19 -9.56 4.53
C ILE A 65 -3.68 -9.75 4.74
N MET A 66 -4.05 -10.09 5.97
CA MET A 66 -5.44 -10.22 6.38
C MET A 66 -5.88 -8.99 7.15
N MET A 67 -6.91 -8.33 6.64
CA MET A 67 -7.58 -7.21 7.30
C MET A 67 -9.09 -7.42 7.24
N GLU A 68 -9.80 -7.10 8.30
CA GLU A 68 -11.26 -7.21 8.33
C GLU A 68 -11.95 -6.23 7.38
N THR A 69 -13.20 -6.51 7.04
CA THR A 69 -14.01 -5.60 6.22
C THR A 69 -14.25 -4.30 6.99
N GLY A 70 -14.14 -3.17 6.28
CA GLY A 70 -14.33 -1.84 6.89
C GLY A 70 -13.11 -1.27 7.61
N THR A 71 -11.95 -1.96 7.62
CA THR A 71 -10.72 -1.50 8.27
C THR A 71 -9.83 -0.61 7.40
N GLY A 72 -10.32 -0.17 6.24
CA GLY A 72 -9.56 0.71 5.37
C GLY A 72 -8.48 0.03 4.53
N LYS A 73 -8.67 -1.24 4.13
CA LYS A 73 -7.73 -2.00 3.29
C LYS A 73 -7.21 -1.22 2.09
N THR A 74 -8.10 -0.54 1.37
CA THR A 74 -7.73 0.23 0.17
C THR A 74 -6.79 1.36 0.51
N PHE A 75 -7.05 2.11 1.57
CA PHE A 75 -6.17 3.17 2.04
C PHE A 75 -4.81 2.61 2.47
N THR A 76 -4.80 1.49 3.21
CA THR A 76 -3.59 0.84 3.69
C THR A 76 -2.69 0.40 2.54
N PHE A 77 -3.22 -0.28 1.50
CA PHE A 77 -2.37 -0.70 0.39
C PHE A 77 -1.89 0.48 -0.47
N ILE A 78 -2.71 1.54 -0.65
CA ILE A 78 -2.27 2.75 -1.35
C ILE A 78 -1.13 3.41 -0.58
N LYS A 79 -1.25 3.59 0.73
CA LYS A 79 -0.18 4.13 1.55
C LYS A 79 1.07 3.27 1.51
N THR A 80 0.93 1.95 1.53
CA THR A 80 2.07 1.01 1.37
C THR A 80 2.82 1.25 0.06
N ILE A 81 2.13 1.50 -1.05
CA ILE A 81 2.76 1.85 -2.34
C ILE A 81 3.63 3.10 -2.21
N PHE A 82 3.13 4.16 -1.55
CA PHE A 82 3.91 5.37 -1.31
C PHE A 82 5.11 5.13 -0.40
N GLU A 83 4.96 4.36 0.67
CA GLU A 83 6.08 4.04 1.57
C GLU A 83 7.15 3.20 0.86
N LEU A 84 6.77 2.21 0.04
CA LEU A 84 7.71 1.44 -0.76
C LEU A 84 8.43 2.30 -1.81
N ASN A 85 7.75 3.27 -2.41
CA ASN A 85 8.39 4.25 -3.29
C ASN A 85 9.37 5.11 -2.52
N LYS A 86 8.97 5.65 -1.38
CA LYS A 86 9.80 6.50 -0.53
C LYS A 86 11.06 5.81 -0.04
N HIS A 87 10.93 4.59 0.49
CA HIS A 87 12.05 3.86 1.11
C HIS A 87 12.97 3.19 0.10
N TYR A 88 12.41 2.64 -1.00
CA TYR A 88 13.16 1.78 -1.95
C TYR A 88 13.17 2.30 -3.38
N GLY A 89 12.45 3.39 -3.68
CA GLY A 89 12.40 3.96 -5.02
C GLY A 89 11.60 3.13 -6.03
N TYR A 90 10.72 2.23 -5.60
CA TYR A 90 9.84 1.50 -6.50
C TYR A 90 8.86 2.44 -7.19
N LYS A 91 8.80 2.40 -8.53
CA LYS A 91 8.02 3.35 -9.35
C LYS A 91 6.83 2.72 -10.06
N LYS A 92 6.79 1.42 -10.18
CA LYS A 92 5.77 0.69 -10.93
C LYS A 92 5.12 -0.35 -10.06
N PHE A 93 3.80 -0.27 -9.96
CA PHE A 93 2.96 -1.17 -9.17
C PHE A 93 1.82 -1.70 -10.04
N ILE A 94 1.44 -2.94 -9.84
CA ILE A 94 0.30 -3.56 -10.52
C ILE A 94 -0.72 -3.91 -9.45
N ILE A 95 -1.94 -3.37 -9.58
CA ILE A 95 -3.05 -3.66 -8.69
C ILE A 95 -4.02 -4.59 -9.43
N LEU A 96 -4.13 -5.82 -8.94
CA LEU A 96 -5.07 -6.80 -9.48
C LEU A 96 -6.32 -6.85 -8.59
N VAL A 97 -7.47 -6.79 -9.20
CA VAL A 97 -8.76 -6.82 -8.50
C VAL A 97 -9.70 -7.85 -9.14
N PRO A 98 -10.53 -8.53 -8.32
CA PRO A 98 -11.31 -9.67 -8.82
C PRO A 98 -12.57 -9.29 -9.60
N SER A 99 -12.99 -8.02 -9.56
CA SER A 99 -14.25 -7.60 -10.20
C SER A 99 -14.24 -6.14 -10.62
N VAL A 100 -15.12 -5.81 -11.56
CA VAL A 100 -15.31 -4.44 -12.06
C VAL A 100 -15.75 -3.48 -10.95
N PRO A 101 -16.72 -3.79 -10.07
CA PRO A 101 -17.08 -2.91 -8.98
C PRO A 101 -15.91 -2.58 -8.04
N ILE A 102 -15.07 -3.56 -7.72
CA ILE A 102 -13.87 -3.34 -6.88
C ILE A 102 -12.85 -2.48 -7.62
N ARG A 103 -12.70 -2.68 -8.95
CA ARG A 103 -11.83 -1.83 -9.78
C ARG A 103 -12.27 -0.37 -9.74
N GLU A 104 -13.55 -0.11 -9.96
CA GLU A 104 -14.08 1.26 -9.94
C GLU A 104 -13.98 1.90 -8.55
N GLY A 105 -14.25 1.14 -7.49
CA GLY A 105 -14.04 1.59 -6.12
C GLY A 105 -12.57 1.92 -5.83
N THR A 106 -11.62 1.11 -6.32
CA THR A 106 -10.19 1.37 -6.19
C THR A 106 -9.77 2.64 -6.95
N LYS A 107 -10.26 2.84 -8.18
CA LYS A 107 -10.02 4.07 -8.96
C LYS A 107 -10.53 5.31 -8.22
N THR A 108 -11.73 5.23 -7.69
CA THR A 108 -12.31 6.33 -6.90
C THR A 108 -11.46 6.64 -5.68
N ASN A 109 -11.05 5.63 -4.92
CA ASN A 109 -10.18 5.83 -3.76
C ASN A 109 -8.82 6.46 -4.14
N LEU A 110 -8.18 5.99 -5.21
CA LEU A 110 -6.93 6.58 -5.72
C LEU A 110 -7.10 8.06 -6.07
N LYS A 111 -8.23 8.42 -6.69
CA LYS A 111 -8.55 9.80 -7.01
C LYS A 111 -8.80 10.65 -5.77
N ASP A 112 -9.63 10.16 -4.85
CA ASP A 112 -10.06 10.90 -3.66
C ASP A 112 -8.91 11.10 -2.66
N THR A 113 -7.97 10.14 -2.59
CA THR A 113 -6.80 10.21 -1.70
C THR A 113 -5.60 10.91 -2.34
N LYS A 114 -5.67 11.26 -3.62
CA LYS A 114 -4.54 11.85 -4.37
C LYS A 114 -3.97 13.10 -3.69
N ASP A 115 -4.83 14.06 -3.34
CA ASP A 115 -4.41 15.33 -2.74
C ASP A 115 -3.86 15.12 -1.33
N TYR A 116 -4.44 14.20 -0.57
CA TYR A 116 -3.93 13.83 0.74
C TYR A 116 -2.50 13.26 0.64
N PHE A 117 -2.28 12.24 -0.17
CA PHE A 117 -0.95 11.66 -0.33
C PHE A 117 0.06 12.64 -0.94
N LYS A 118 -0.37 13.49 -1.87
CA LYS A 118 0.47 14.55 -2.41
C LYS A 118 0.95 15.51 -1.30
N SER A 119 0.12 15.81 -0.32
CA SER A 119 0.52 16.66 0.82
C SER A 119 1.43 15.93 1.80
N VAL A 120 1.14 14.66 2.12
CA VAL A 120 1.95 13.85 3.05
C VAL A 120 3.35 13.60 2.52
N TYR A 121 3.48 13.34 1.20
CA TYR A 121 4.77 13.06 0.54
C TYR A 121 5.33 14.24 -0.26
N ALA A 122 4.94 15.48 0.09
CA ALA A 122 5.29 16.70 -0.65
C ALA A 122 6.80 16.93 -0.84
N ASN A 123 7.63 16.41 0.07
CA ASN A 123 9.08 16.54 0.06
C ASN A 123 9.79 15.40 -0.69
N GLU A 124 9.06 14.40 -1.17
CA GLU A 124 9.63 13.27 -1.87
C GLU A 124 9.78 13.56 -3.37
N ARG A 125 10.75 12.89 -4.02
CA ARG A 125 11.16 13.20 -5.40
C ARG A 125 10.07 12.93 -6.45
N GLU A 126 9.16 12.00 -6.18
CA GLU A 126 8.09 11.62 -7.10
C GLU A 126 6.74 11.85 -6.45
N LYS A 127 6.04 12.89 -6.93
CA LYS A 127 4.85 13.45 -6.31
C LYS A 127 3.54 13.00 -6.96
N GLU A 128 3.59 12.34 -8.10
CA GLU A 128 2.38 12.02 -8.85
C GLU A 128 2.31 10.53 -9.17
N ILE A 129 1.17 9.93 -8.79
CA ILE A 129 0.80 8.61 -9.26
C ILE A 129 0.01 8.79 -10.55
N GLU A 130 0.53 8.25 -11.64
CA GLU A 130 -0.22 8.03 -12.86
C GLU A 130 -0.88 6.66 -12.82
N THR A 131 -2.20 6.63 -13.04
CA THR A 131 -2.97 5.39 -12.99
C THR A 131 -3.42 5.01 -14.40
N PHE A 132 -2.98 3.86 -14.85
CA PHE A 132 -3.44 3.26 -16.11
C PHE A 132 -4.35 2.08 -15.81
N VAL A 133 -5.52 2.04 -16.45
CA VAL A 133 -6.45 0.92 -16.30
C VAL A 133 -6.29 0.03 -17.53
N TYR A 134 -5.88 -1.21 -17.30
CA TYR A 134 -5.88 -2.22 -18.34
C TYR A 134 -7.29 -2.83 -18.44
N GLU A 135 -7.95 -2.58 -19.54
CA GLU A 135 -9.18 -3.27 -19.91
C GLU A 135 -8.78 -4.28 -21.00
N GLY A 136 -8.80 -5.55 -20.61
CA GLY A 136 -8.49 -6.63 -21.56
C GLY A 136 -9.35 -6.44 -22.81
N GLY A 137 -8.70 -6.17 -23.93
CA GLY A 137 -9.38 -6.13 -25.22
C GLY A 137 -9.82 -7.54 -25.61
N ASN A 138 -11.03 -7.64 -26.18
CA ASN A 138 -11.47 -8.80 -26.92
C ASN A 138 -10.58 -9.02 -28.14
#